data_cea477eb08c95db955eadd5ef00d0a9d
#
_entry.id   cea477eb08c95db955eadd5ef00d0a9d
#
_cell.length_a   1.000
_cell.length_b   1.000
_cell.length_c   1.000
_cell.angle_alpha   90.00
_cell.angle_beta   90.00
_cell.angle_gamma   90.00
#
_symmetry.space_group_name_H-M   'P 1'
#
loop_
_entity.id
_entity.type
_entity.pdbx_description
1 polymer ?
#
loop_
_entity_poly.entity_id
_entity_poly.type
_entity_poly.pdbx_seq_one_letter_code
_entity_poly.pdbx_strand_id
1 'polypeptide(L)'
;MSSPHSPNQNHLLAALPAAEFDRLAAHLELVPLPLGAMLYEPGRQLQYGYFPTTGIVSLHYVLASGAPTEIAGVGNEGMVGISLFMGGDTTPSSAVVRTAGHAYRLERSRLVQEFNRAGSLQRLLLRYTQMLMTQMCQTAACNRHHSIEQQLCRWLLATLDRAPSDELVMTQDLVAGMLGVRRETITQAAGKLQRAGFIRYRRGQLAVLDRVGLEAHACECYAVIKNALSRLRSDASHLQGLESDPVRQTSVEAGRAANINP
;
A
#
# COMPACT_ATOMS: atom_id res chain seq x y z
N MET A 1 -21.69 -13.74 10.09
CA MET A 1 -20.62 -14.26 9.23
C MET A 1 -20.20 -13.11 8.33
N SER A 2 -19.02 -12.55 8.51
CA SER A 2 -18.51 -11.50 7.61
C SER A 2 -18.33 -12.09 6.23
N SER A 3 -18.82 -11.38 5.20
CA SER A 3 -18.60 -11.73 3.80
C SER A 3 -17.10 -11.97 3.58
N PRO A 4 -16.69 -12.98 2.78
CA PRO A 4 -15.29 -13.25 2.49
C PRO A 4 -14.56 -12.04 1.87
N HIS A 5 -15.31 -11.04 1.40
CA HIS A 5 -14.81 -9.80 0.85
C HIS A 5 -15.54 -8.62 1.48
N SER A 6 -14.97 -8.04 2.54
CA SER A 6 -15.47 -6.82 3.19
C SER A 6 -14.58 -5.63 2.85
N PRO A 7 -15.15 -4.43 2.55
CA PRO A 7 -14.37 -3.21 2.40
C PRO A 7 -13.49 -2.91 3.62
N ASN A 8 -13.92 -3.31 4.81
CA ASN A 8 -13.19 -3.14 6.06
C ASN A 8 -11.90 -3.98 6.17
N GLN A 9 -11.63 -4.86 5.21
CA GLN A 9 -10.30 -5.49 5.10
C GLN A 9 -9.24 -4.50 4.63
N ASN A 10 -9.62 -3.38 4.00
CA ASN A 10 -8.72 -2.27 3.73
C ASN A 10 -8.70 -1.32 4.93
N HIS A 11 -7.52 -1.06 5.48
CA HIS A 11 -7.37 -0.31 6.73
C HIS A 11 -7.79 1.16 6.61
N LEU A 12 -7.67 1.78 5.42
CA LEU A 12 -8.13 3.15 5.22
C LEU A 12 -9.66 3.22 5.25
N LEU A 13 -10.33 2.27 4.59
CA LEU A 13 -11.80 2.19 4.60
C LEU A 13 -12.33 1.82 5.99
N ALA A 14 -11.66 0.87 6.66
CA ALA A 14 -12.04 0.46 8.02
C ALA A 14 -11.89 1.58 9.07
N ALA A 15 -11.00 2.55 8.82
CA ALA A 15 -10.75 3.67 9.72
C ALA A 15 -11.74 4.84 9.56
N LEU A 16 -12.62 4.80 8.56
CA LEU A 16 -13.59 5.85 8.34
C LEU A 16 -14.72 5.79 9.39
N PRO A 17 -15.21 6.96 9.85
CA PRO A 17 -16.46 7.04 10.59
C PRO A 17 -17.63 6.47 9.78
N ALA A 18 -18.61 5.86 10.47
CA ALA A 18 -19.72 5.18 9.83
C ALA A 18 -20.42 6.04 8.76
N ALA A 19 -20.72 7.31 9.08
CA ALA A 19 -21.40 8.22 8.14
C ALA A 19 -20.56 8.54 6.89
N GLU A 20 -19.21 8.61 6.99
CA GLU A 20 -18.31 8.77 5.83
C GLU A 20 -18.21 7.47 5.04
N PHE A 21 -18.09 6.33 5.73
CA PHE A 21 -18.03 5.02 5.12
C PHE A 21 -19.31 4.71 4.32
N ASP A 22 -20.49 4.96 4.89
CA ASP A 22 -21.78 4.67 4.25
C ASP A 22 -21.96 5.45 2.94
N ARG A 23 -21.48 6.70 2.87
CA ARG A 23 -21.50 7.49 1.63
C ARG A 23 -20.61 6.90 0.54
N LEU A 24 -19.48 6.28 0.90
CA LEU A 24 -18.58 5.64 -0.04
C LEU A 24 -19.04 4.24 -0.41
N ALA A 25 -19.57 3.48 0.55
CA ALA A 25 -19.91 2.07 0.42
C ALA A 25 -20.86 1.80 -0.76
N ALA A 26 -21.82 2.70 -1.00
CA ALA A 26 -22.75 2.62 -2.13
C ALA A 26 -22.09 2.73 -3.51
N HIS A 27 -20.85 3.21 -3.57
CA HIS A 27 -20.08 3.44 -4.80
C HIS A 27 -18.81 2.58 -4.91
N LEU A 28 -18.52 1.78 -3.87
CA LEU A 28 -17.41 0.84 -3.86
C LEU A 28 -17.77 -0.41 -4.68
N GLU A 29 -16.96 -0.72 -5.66
CA GLU A 29 -17.11 -1.91 -6.50
C GLU A 29 -15.99 -2.92 -6.21
N LEU A 30 -16.35 -4.14 -5.80
CA LEU A 30 -15.38 -5.21 -5.62
C LEU A 30 -14.89 -5.72 -6.97
N VAL A 31 -13.57 -5.72 -7.15
CA VAL A 31 -12.92 -6.22 -8.38
C VAL A 31 -11.82 -7.21 -8.06
N PRO A 32 -11.62 -8.24 -8.92
CA PRO A 32 -10.47 -9.12 -8.80
C PRO A 32 -9.20 -8.38 -9.19
N LEU A 33 -8.09 -8.77 -8.58
CA LEU A 33 -6.73 -8.36 -8.92
C LEU A 33 -5.96 -9.59 -9.45
N PRO A 34 -6.07 -9.93 -10.75
CA PRO A 34 -5.30 -11.01 -11.32
C PRO A 34 -3.79 -10.70 -11.31
N LEU A 35 -2.96 -11.71 -11.04
CA LEU A 35 -1.50 -11.56 -11.08
C LEU A 35 -1.04 -11.00 -12.44
N GLY A 36 -0.19 -9.96 -12.40
CA GLY A 36 0.34 -9.28 -13.58
C GLY A 36 -0.61 -8.29 -14.24
N ALA A 37 -1.86 -8.17 -13.77
CA ALA A 37 -2.79 -7.17 -14.30
C ALA A 37 -2.27 -5.75 -14.05
N MET A 38 -2.37 -4.90 -15.06
CA MET A 38 -2.02 -3.48 -14.99
C MET A 38 -3.28 -2.67 -14.66
N LEU A 39 -3.25 -1.94 -13.55
CA LEU A 39 -4.37 -1.11 -13.11
C LEU A 39 -4.37 0.26 -13.80
N TYR A 40 -3.18 0.80 -14.07
CA TYR A 40 -2.98 1.97 -14.90
C TYR A 40 -1.59 2.01 -15.53
N GLU A 41 -1.49 2.66 -16.68
CA GLU A 41 -0.27 2.85 -17.47
C GLU A 41 0.28 4.27 -17.31
N PRO A 42 1.60 4.49 -17.54
CA PRO A 42 2.19 5.81 -17.52
C PRO A 42 1.50 6.77 -18.53
N GLY A 43 1.20 7.98 -18.08
CA GLY A 43 0.60 9.02 -18.92
C GLY A 43 -0.89 8.83 -19.27
N ARG A 44 -1.48 7.69 -18.88
CA ARG A 44 -2.92 7.48 -19.06
C ARG A 44 -3.72 8.14 -17.93
N GLN A 45 -4.92 8.60 -18.27
CA GLN A 45 -5.84 9.18 -17.31
C GLN A 45 -6.36 8.09 -16.36
N LEU A 46 -6.20 8.31 -15.04
CA LEU A 46 -6.73 7.42 -14.02
C LEU A 46 -8.23 7.63 -13.86
N GLN A 47 -9.00 6.54 -13.93
CA GLN A 47 -10.46 6.55 -13.76
C GLN A 47 -10.89 6.13 -12.36
N TYR A 48 -10.08 5.31 -11.68
CA TYR A 48 -10.43 4.70 -10.39
C TYR A 48 -9.28 4.80 -9.39
N GLY A 49 -9.64 5.02 -8.11
CA GLY A 49 -8.79 4.68 -6.98
C GLY A 49 -9.07 3.24 -6.53
N TYR A 50 -8.04 2.49 -6.19
CA TYR A 50 -8.20 1.09 -5.76
C TYR A 50 -7.76 0.95 -4.30
N PHE A 51 -8.56 0.25 -3.51
CA PHE A 51 -8.33 -0.10 -2.11
C PHE A 51 -8.13 -1.62 -2.01
N PRO A 52 -6.89 -2.12 -2.07
CA PRO A 52 -6.64 -3.56 -1.99
C PRO A 52 -7.13 -4.14 -0.66
N THR A 53 -7.65 -5.38 -0.70
CA THR A 53 -8.07 -6.12 0.50
C THR A 53 -7.19 -7.33 0.76
N THR A 54 -6.84 -8.09 -0.28
CA THR A 54 -6.01 -9.30 -0.16
C THR A 54 -4.87 -9.34 -1.15
N GLY A 55 -4.90 -8.51 -2.21
CA GLY A 55 -3.84 -8.43 -3.21
C GLY A 55 -2.77 -7.40 -2.85
N ILE A 56 -1.64 -7.46 -3.55
CA ILE A 56 -0.56 -6.47 -3.47
C ILE A 56 -0.31 -5.90 -4.87
N VAL A 57 -0.28 -4.59 -4.95
CA VAL A 57 -0.01 -3.83 -6.17
C VAL A 57 1.35 -3.16 -6.05
N SER A 58 2.20 -3.31 -7.06
CA SER A 58 3.49 -2.64 -7.17
C SER A 58 3.37 -1.38 -8.02
N LEU A 59 3.91 -0.29 -7.53
CA LEU A 59 4.08 0.96 -8.27
C LEU A 59 5.47 0.96 -8.91
N HIS A 60 5.53 1.09 -10.25
CA HIS A 60 6.75 1.01 -11.00
C HIS A 60 7.03 2.30 -11.77
N TYR A 61 8.30 2.66 -11.87
CA TYR A 61 8.80 3.50 -12.94
C TYR A 61 9.48 2.64 -13.99
N VAL A 62 9.21 2.94 -15.26
CA VAL A 62 9.85 2.31 -16.40
C VAL A 62 10.84 3.31 -17.01
N LEU A 63 12.11 2.95 -17.02
CA LEU A 63 13.15 3.77 -17.60
C LEU A 63 13.08 3.74 -19.14
N ALA A 64 13.76 4.67 -19.82
CA ALA A 64 13.86 4.69 -21.27
C ALA A 64 14.43 3.38 -21.86
N SER A 65 15.21 2.65 -21.08
CA SER A 65 15.72 1.31 -21.43
C SER A 65 14.66 0.20 -21.39
N GLY A 66 13.43 0.51 -20.95
CA GLY A 66 12.37 -0.47 -20.70
C GLY A 66 12.47 -1.20 -19.37
N ALA A 67 13.53 -0.96 -18.58
CA ALA A 67 13.70 -1.62 -17.28
C ALA A 67 12.71 -1.07 -16.25
N PRO A 68 11.84 -1.90 -15.66
CA PRO A 68 10.97 -1.48 -14.56
C PRO A 68 11.74 -1.47 -13.25
N THR A 69 11.35 -0.58 -12.33
CA THR A 69 11.84 -0.58 -10.95
C THR A 69 10.68 -0.30 -10.03
N GLU A 70 10.45 -1.17 -9.04
CA GLU A 70 9.44 -0.93 -8.01
C GLU A 70 9.89 0.21 -7.09
N ILE A 71 9.02 1.19 -6.94
CA ILE A 71 9.22 2.31 -6.02
C ILE A 71 8.46 2.14 -4.71
N ALA A 72 7.32 1.43 -4.76
CA ALA A 72 6.51 1.10 -3.59
C ALA A 72 5.61 -0.09 -3.86
N GLY A 73 5.28 -0.84 -2.81
CA GLY A 73 4.21 -1.83 -2.80
C GLY A 73 3.02 -1.32 -1.99
N VAL A 74 1.81 -1.58 -2.45
CA VAL A 74 0.55 -1.20 -1.80
C VAL A 74 -0.29 -2.45 -1.57
N GLY A 75 -0.65 -2.70 -0.32
CA GLY A 75 -1.57 -3.75 0.10
C GLY A 75 -2.82 -3.18 0.77
N ASN A 76 -3.38 -3.92 1.71
CA ASN A 76 -4.60 -3.54 2.43
C ASN A 76 -4.43 -2.35 3.38
N GLU A 77 -3.21 -1.87 3.59
CA GLU A 77 -2.91 -0.67 4.38
C GLU A 77 -3.16 0.63 3.63
N GLY A 78 -3.39 0.60 2.31
CA GLY A 78 -3.38 1.80 1.50
C GLY A 78 -4.31 1.80 0.30
N MET A 79 -4.05 2.72 -0.61
CA MET A 79 -4.75 2.81 -1.90
C MET A 79 -3.79 3.06 -3.06
N VAL A 80 -4.21 2.66 -4.26
CA VAL A 80 -3.54 2.92 -5.54
C VAL A 80 -4.28 4.04 -6.25
N GLY A 81 -3.53 5.03 -6.77
CA GLY A 81 -4.11 6.18 -7.50
C GLY A 81 -4.15 7.48 -6.67
N ILE A 82 -3.14 7.75 -5.84
CA ILE A 82 -3.06 8.98 -5.02
C ILE A 82 -3.08 10.26 -5.86
N SER A 83 -2.61 10.25 -7.10
CA SER A 83 -2.63 11.41 -7.99
C SER A 83 -4.04 11.96 -8.22
N LEU A 84 -5.08 11.13 -8.11
CA LEU A 84 -6.48 11.53 -8.31
C LEU A 84 -6.93 12.66 -7.37
N PHE A 85 -6.53 12.62 -6.11
CA PHE A 85 -6.89 13.65 -5.13
C PHE A 85 -5.78 14.69 -4.90
N MET A 86 -4.59 14.47 -5.47
CA MET A 86 -3.49 15.44 -5.43
C MET A 86 -3.57 16.47 -6.56
N GLY A 87 -4.66 16.51 -7.34
CA GLY A 87 -4.87 17.44 -8.42
C GLY A 87 -4.35 16.96 -9.78
N GLY A 88 -3.76 15.75 -9.86
CA GLY A 88 -3.36 15.11 -11.11
C GLY A 88 -4.40 14.09 -11.55
N ASP A 89 -4.44 13.83 -12.86
CA ASP A 89 -5.26 12.77 -13.43
C ASP A 89 -4.41 11.73 -14.18
N THR A 90 -3.11 11.99 -14.29
CA THR A 90 -2.11 11.12 -14.89
C THR A 90 -0.91 10.95 -13.96
N THR A 91 -0.10 9.92 -14.20
CA THR A 91 1.15 9.68 -13.48
C THR A 91 2.20 9.10 -14.43
N PRO A 92 3.49 9.40 -14.26
CA PRO A 92 4.56 8.75 -15.03
C PRO A 92 4.85 7.31 -14.57
N SER A 93 4.20 6.84 -13.50
CA SER A 93 4.34 5.47 -12.99
C SER A 93 3.26 4.55 -13.54
N SER A 94 3.47 3.25 -13.43
CA SER A 94 2.46 2.21 -13.64
C SER A 94 2.12 1.51 -12.33
N ALA A 95 0.95 0.87 -12.28
CA ALA A 95 0.55 0.02 -11.16
C ALA A 95 0.23 -1.39 -11.67
N VAL A 96 0.97 -2.37 -11.17
CA VAL A 96 0.88 -3.78 -11.61
C VAL A 96 0.57 -4.67 -10.41
N VAL A 97 -0.38 -5.57 -10.55
CA VAL A 97 -0.71 -6.55 -9.53
C VAL A 97 0.44 -7.53 -9.34
N ARG A 98 1.07 -7.50 -8.18
CA ARG A 98 2.20 -8.37 -7.81
C ARG A 98 1.74 -9.66 -7.12
N THR A 99 0.69 -9.58 -6.31
CA THR A 99 0.07 -10.71 -5.65
C THR A 99 -1.42 -10.69 -5.96
N ALA A 100 -1.93 -11.79 -6.50
CA ALA A 100 -3.34 -11.90 -6.82
C ALA A 100 -4.23 -11.74 -5.58
N GLY A 101 -5.43 -11.22 -5.77
CA GLY A 101 -6.38 -10.99 -4.70
C GLY A 101 -7.56 -10.17 -5.16
N HIS A 102 -8.05 -9.29 -4.30
CA HIS A 102 -9.20 -8.41 -4.57
C HIS A 102 -8.91 -6.99 -4.08
N ALA A 103 -9.61 -6.02 -4.67
CA ALA A 103 -9.66 -4.64 -4.22
C ALA A 103 -11.09 -4.12 -4.34
N TYR A 104 -11.40 -3.09 -3.57
CA TYR A 104 -12.51 -2.21 -3.90
C TYR A 104 -12.00 -1.06 -4.76
N ARG A 105 -12.70 -0.76 -5.85
CA ARG A 105 -12.42 0.44 -6.64
C ARG A 105 -13.49 1.49 -6.42
N LEU A 106 -13.07 2.74 -6.49
CA LEU A 106 -13.94 3.90 -6.38
C LEU A 106 -13.68 4.82 -7.57
N GLU A 107 -14.73 5.25 -8.26
CA GLU A 107 -14.63 6.17 -9.38
C GLU A 107 -13.97 7.50 -8.94
N ARG A 108 -13.13 8.07 -9.82
CA ARG A 108 -12.42 9.34 -9.63
C ARG A 108 -13.34 10.46 -9.10
N SER A 109 -14.49 10.65 -9.75
CA SER A 109 -15.44 11.71 -9.40
C SER A 109 -15.89 11.62 -7.93
N ARG A 110 -16.19 10.40 -7.46
CA ARG A 110 -16.63 10.14 -6.09
C ARG A 110 -15.50 10.30 -5.08
N LEU A 111 -14.31 9.79 -5.41
CA LEU A 111 -13.12 9.94 -4.55
C LEU A 111 -12.79 11.42 -4.35
N VAL A 112 -12.74 12.21 -5.42
CA VAL A 112 -12.43 13.65 -5.35
C VAL A 112 -13.53 14.42 -4.62
N GLN A 113 -14.79 14.07 -4.86
CA GLN A 113 -15.92 14.68 -4.16
C GLN A 113 -15.82 14.47 -2.63
N GLU A 114 -15.58 13.24 -2.16
CA GLU A 114 -15.44 12.96 -0.72
C GLU A 114 -14.14 13.56 -0.15
N PHE A 115 -13.04 13.53 -0.89
CA PHE A 115 -11.80 14.19 -0.46
C PHE A 115 -12.01 15.69 -0.21
N ASN A 116 -12.72 16.38 -1.10
CA ASN A 116 -12.98 17.83 -1.01
C ASN A 116 -13.98 18.21 0.10
N ARG A 117 -14.64 17.24 0.74
CA ARG A 117 -15.44 17.49 1.96
C ARG A 117 -14.60 17.84 3.18
N ALA A 118 -13.27 17.66 3.10
CA ALA A 118 -12.30 17.96 4.17
C ALA A 118 -12.58 17.18 5.49
N GLY A 119 -13.15 15.98 5.37
CA GLY A 119 -13.47 15.07 6.47
C GLY A 119 -12.32 14.14 6.88
N SER A 120 -12.68 13.03 7.52
CA SER A 120 -11.73 12.01 7.98
C SER A 120 -11.04 11.30 6.82
N LEU A 121 -11.74 11.08 5.70
CA LEU A 121 -11.14 10.51 4.49
C LEU A 121 -9.97 11.35 4.00
N GLN A 122 -10.13 12.67 3.90
CA GLN A 122 -9.04 13.54 3.46
C GLN A 122 -7.82 13.43 4.39
N ARG A 123 -8.04 13.51 5.70
CA ARG A 123 -6.95 13.38 6.69
C ARG A 123 -6.21 12.05 6.56
N LEU A 124 -6.95 10.94 6.42
CA LEU A 124 -6.37 9.60 6.25
C LEU A 124 -5.58 9.49 4.94
N LEU A 125 -6.11 9.99 3.84
CA LEU A 125 -5.43 9.95 2.54
C LEU A 125 -4.16 10.81 2.52
N LEU A 126 -4.15 11.97 3.18
CA LEU A 126 -2.94 12.79 3.33
C LEU A 126 -1.88 12.09 4.19
N ARG A 127 -2.27 11.46 5.30
CA ARG A 127 -1.37 10.66 6.16
C ARG A 127 -0.84 9.44 5.41
N TYR A 128 -1.69 8.76 4.67
CA TYR A 128 -1.27 7.64 3.81
C TYR A 128 -0.27 8.11 2.74
N THR A 129 -0.52 9.25 2.09
CA THR A 129 0.41 9.83 1.11
C THR A 129 1.77 10.10 1.73
N GLN A 130 1.82 10.68 2.93
CA GLN A 130 3.08 10.90 3.66
C GLN A 130 3.82 9.58 3.93
N MET A 131 3.10 8.54 4.36
CA MET A 131 3.68 7.20 4.56
C MET A 131 4.22 6.61 3.25
N LEU A 132 3.46 6.73 2.16
CA LEU A 132 3.87 6.25 0.84
C LEU A 132 5.12 6.99 0.34
N MET A 133 5.21 8.31 0.51
CA MET A 133 6.41 9.09 0.22
C MET A 133 7.61 8.60 1.05
N THR A 134 7.41 8.32 2.33
CA THR A 134 8.47 7.75 3.20
C THR A 134 8.95 6.42 2.64
N GLN A 135 8.04 5.54 2.21
CA GLN A 135 8.41 4.26 1.59
C GLN A 135 9.21 4.46 0.30
N MET A 136 8.79 5.38 -0.57
CA MET A 136 9.50 5.69 -1.83
C MET A 136 10.91 6.25 -1.58
N CYS A 137 11.03 7.23 -0.70
CA CYS A 137 12.33 7.81 -0.32
C CYS A 137 13.26 6.75 0.30
N GLN A 138 12.72 5.91 1.18
CA GLN A 138 13.48 4.84 1.82
C GLN A 138 13.90 3.75 0.81
N THR A 139 13.06 3.46 -0.18
CA THR A 139 13.41 2.54 -1.28
C THR A 139 14.56 3.11 -2.11
N ALA A 140 14.51 4.39 -2.46
CA ALA A 140 15.59 5.04 -3.21
C ALA A 140 16.93 5.03 -2.45
N ALA A 141 16.93 5.38 -1.16
CA ALA A 141 18.10 5.31 -0.29
C ALA A 141 18.62 3.87 -0.16
N CYS A 142 17.73 2.90 0.05
CA CYS A 142 18.07 1.49 0.16
C CYS A 142 18.75 0.97 -1.12
N ASN A 143 18.19 1.27 -2.28
CA ASN A 143 18.74 0.83 -3.57
C ASN A 143 20.14 1.40 -3.84
N ARG A 144 20.47 2.55 -3.25
CA ARG A 144 21.78 3.21 -3.43
C ARG A 144 22.85 2.68 -2.47
N HIS A 145 22.46 2.36 -1.21
CA HIS A 145 23.44 2.21 -0.11
C HIS A 145 23.51 0.80 0.47
N HIS A 146 22.51 -0.06 0.23
CA HIS A 146 22.46 -1.39 0.83
C HIS A 146 22.75 -2.51 -0.17
N SER A 147 23.25 -3.64 0.33
CA SER A 147 23.51 -4.82 -0.49
C SER A 147 22.19 -5.41 -1.01
N ILE A 148 22.27 -6.14 -2.13
CA ILE A 148 21.10 -6.82 -2.72
C ILE A 148 20.48 -7.84 -1.74
N GLU A 149 21.27 -8.46 -0.88
CA GLU A 149 20.80 -9.36 0.16
C GLU A 149 19.90 -8.61 1.16
N GLN A 150 20.35 -7.45 1.64
CA GLN A 150 19.58 -6.60 2.55
C GLN A 150 18.31 -6.05 1.87
N GLN A 151 18.42 -5.61 0.61
CA GLN A 151 17.25 -5.16 -0.18
C GLN A 151 16.24 -6.29 -0.35
N LEU A 152 16.69 -7.52 -0.64
CA LEU A 152 15.84 -8.69 -0.78
C LEU A 152 15.15 -9.05 0.55
N CYS A 153 15.86 -9.02 1.67
CA CYS A 153 15.28 -9.23 3.00
C CYS A 153 14.17 -8.20 3.29
N ARG A 154 14.47 -6.90 3.11
CA ARG A 154 13.50 -5.82 3.29
C ARG A 154 12.25 -6.01 2.42
N TRP A 155 12.46 -6.34 1.15
CA TRP A 155 11.38 -6.51 0.19
C TRP A 155 10.50 -7.72 0.52
N LEU A 156 11.10 -8.86 0.91
CA LEU A 156 10.39 -10.06 1.36
C LEU A 156 9.57 -9.77 2.61
N LEU A 157 10.15 -9.16 3.62
CA LEU A 157 9.47 -8.80 4.88
C LEU A 157 8.29 -7.85 4.61
N ALA A 158 8.50 -6.81 3.79
CA ALA A 158 7.43 -5.88 3.41
C ALA A 158 6.30 -6.56 2.61
N THR A 159 6.62 -7.62 1.88
CA THR A 159 5.61 -8.45 1.16
C THR A 159 4.83 -9.32 2.15
N LEU A 160 5.52 -9.98 3.07
CA LEU A 160 4.90 -10.84 4.09
C LEU A 160 4.01 -10.07 5.06
N ASP A 161 4.37 -8.83 5.40
CA ASP A 161 3.54 -7.95 6.25
C ASP A 161 2.17 -7.66 5.63
N ARG A 162 2.01 -7.89 4.32
CA ARG A 162 0.79 -7.67 3.53
C ARG A 162 0.15 -8.96 3.03
N ALA A 163 0.89 -10.05 3.05
CA ALA A 163 0.42 -11.35 2.57
C ALA A 163 -0.36 -12.11 3.66
N PRO A 164 -1.36 -12.91 3.28
CA PRO A 164 -2.10 -13.74 4.25
C PRO A 164 -1.33 -14.99 4.69
N SER A 165 -0.17 -15.28 4.10
CA SER A 165 0.63 -16.48 4.39
C SER A 165 2.13 -16.19 4.26
N ASP A 166 2.95 -17.04 4.91
CA ASP A 166 4.42 -16.99 4.83
C ASP A 166 4.98 -17.62 3.54
N GLU A 167 4.11 -18.13 2.67
CA GLU A 167 4.45 -18.67 1.36
C GLU A 167 4.07 -17.67 0.26
N LEU A 168 5.04 -17.36 -0.60
CA LEU A 168 4.91 -16.42 -1.70
C LEU A 168 5.14 -17.13 -3.03
N VAL A 169 4.21 -16.96 -3.98
CA VAL A 169 4.40 -17.45 -5.35
C VAL A 169 5.04 -16.35 -6.16
N MET A 170 6.34 -16.49 -6.45
CA MET A 170 7.10 -15.51 -7.21
C MET A 170 8.31 -16.14 -7.90
N THR A 171 8.60 -15.69 -9.11
CA THR A 171 9.80 -16.11 -9.84
C THR A 171 10.99 -15.19 -9.51
N GLN A 172 12.22 -15.70 -9.72
CA GLN A 172 13.42 -14.86 -9.56
C GLN A 172 13.45 -13.70 -10.56
N ASP A 173 12.86 -13.89 -11.75
CA ASP A 173 12.73 -12.82 -12.74
C ASP A 173 11.81 -11.69 -12.24
N LEU A 174 10.69 -12.05 -11.61
CA LEU A 174 9.80 -11.08 -11.00
C LEU A 174 10.53 -10.27 -9.92
N VAL A 175 11.20 -10.95 -8.99
CA VAL A 175 11.96 -10.30 -7.91
C VAL A 175 13.09 -9.42 -8.48
N ALA A 176 13.78 -9.88 -9.51
CA ALA A 176 14.84 -9.13 -10.20
C ALA A 176 14.29 -7.83 -10.81
N GLY A 177 13.15 -7.90 -11.50
CA GLY A 177 12.44 -6.73 -12.03
C GLY A 177 12.02 -5.75 -10.93
N MET A 178 11.53 -6.25 -9.77
CA MET A 178 11.14 -5.40 -8.64
C MET A 178 12.34 -4.65 -8.04
N LEU A 179 13.47 -5.33 -7.88
CA LEU A 179 14.68 -4.72 -7.30
C LEU A 179 15.55 -3.99 -8.34
N GLY A 180 15.18 -4.02 -9.62
CA GLY A 180 15.92 -3.34 -10.70
C GLY A 180 17.31 -3.95 -10.95
N VAL A 181 17.47 -5.26 -10.75
CA VAL A 181 18.75 -5.98 -10.90
C VAL A 181 18.62 -7.16 -11.88
N ARG A 182 19.77 -7.78 -12.23
CA ARG A 182 19.78 -8.99 -13.07
C ARG A 182 19.32 -10.21 -12.26
N ARG A 183 18.68 -11.16 -12.92
CA ARG A 183 18.21 -12.42 -12.31
C ARG A 183 19.32 -13.19 -11.58
N GLU A 184 20.53 -13.23 -12.16
CA GLU A 184 21.68 -13.91 -11.57
C GLU A 184 22.03 -13.33 -10.18
N THR A 185 21.89 -12.02 -10.02
CA THR A 185 22.12 -11.33 -8.75
C THR A 185 21.11 -11.81 -7.68
N ILE A 186 19.83 -11.94 -8.05
CA ILE A 186 18.80 -12.50 -7.15
C ILE A 186 19.08 -13.97 -6.85
N THR A 187 19.50 -14.77 -7.83
CA THR A 187 19.87 -16.18 -7.62
C THR A 187 20.97 -16.31 -6.57
N GLN A 188 22.00 -15.46 -6.64
CA GLN A 188 23.10 -15.46 -5.68
C GLN A 188 22.66 -15.01 -4.28
N ALA A 189 21.90 -13.91 -4.19
CA ALA A 189 21.38 -13.38 -2.92
C ALA A 189 20.43 -14.40 -2.24
N ALA A 190 19.45 -14.91 -2.96
CA ALA A 190 18.53 -15.93 -2.45
C ALA A 190 19.28 -17.22 -2.04
N GLY A 191 20.30 -17.63 -2.79
CA GLY A 191 21.16 -18.77 -2.44
C GLY A 191 21.90 -18.58 -1.12
N LYS A 192 22.35 -17.37 -0.79
CA LYS A 192 22.95 -17.04 0.51
C LYS A 192 21.91 -17.13 1.64
N LEU A 193 20.74 -16.53 1.46
CA LEU A 193 19.66 -16.59 2.45
C LEU A 193 19.15 -18.03 2.70
N GLN A 194 19.14 -18.89 1.66
CA GLN A 194 18.82 -20.31 1.81
C GLN A 194 19.89 -21.05 2.62
N ARG A 195 21.18 -20.83 2.34
CA ARG A 195 22.27 -21.44 3.12
C ARG A 195 22.28 -20.98 4.58
N ALA A 196 21.86 -19.74 4.85
CA ALA A 196 21.65 -19.22 6.19
C ALA A 196 20.40 -19.78 6.89
N GLY A 197 19.53 -20.54 6.18
CA GLY A 197 18.33 -21.12 6.74
C GLY A 197 17.14 -20.15 6.86
N PHE A 198 17.24 -18.94 6.33
CA PHE A 198 16.18 -17.94 6.47
C PHE A 198 15.00 -18.17 5.54
N ILE A 199 15.26 -18.69 4.34
CA ILE A 199 14.24 -18.94 3.31
C ILE A 199 14.41 -20.31 2.68
N ARG A 200 13.33 -20.82 2.08
CA ARG A 200 13.34 -21.91 1.11
C ARG A 200 12.77 -21.39 -0.21
N TYR A 201 13.54 -21.51 -1.29
CA TYR A 201 13.12 -21.05 -2.60
C TYR A 201 13.22 -22.19 -3.61
N ARG A 202 12.10 -22.69 -4.10
CA ARG A 202 12.04 -23.82 -5.04
C ARG A 202 10.90 -23.63 -6.04
N ARG A 203 11.21 -23.73 -7.34
CA ARG A 203 10.24 -23.73 -8.45
C ARG A 203 9.23 -22.56 -8.42
N GLY A 204 9.71 -21.34 -8.15
CA GLY A 204 8.84 -20.16 -8.08
C GLY A 204 8.02 -20.03 -6.80
N GLN A 205 8.24 -20.90 -5.82
CA GLN A 205 7.68 -20.80 -4.47
C GLN A 205 8.77 -20.39 -3.48
N LEU A 206 8.53 -19.33 -2.74
CA LEU A 206 9.40 -18.85 -1.68
C LEU A 206 8.65 -18.96 -0.36
N ALA A 207 9.25 -19.65 0.60
CA ALA A 207 8.78 -19.71 1.97
C ALA A 207 9.83 -19.10 2.90
N VAL A 208 9.40 -18.26 3.86
CA VAL A 208 10.25 -17.78 4.94
C VAL A 208 10.23 -18.79 6.08
N LEU A 209 11.41 -19.29 6.46
CA LEU A 209 11.61 -20.29 7.49
C LEU A 209 11.97 -19.67 8.83
N ASP A 210 12.76 -18.59 8.81
CA ASP A 210 13.16 -17.82 9.98
C ASP A 210 12.96 -16.33 9.74
N ARG A 211 11.81 -15.83 10.17
CA ARG A 211 11.47 -14.42 10.05
C ARG A 211 12.37 -13.54 10.92
N VAL A 212 12.71 -13.98 12.11
CA VAL A 212 13.55 -13.21 13.05
C VAL A 212 14.96 -13.04 12.49
N GLY A 213 15.54 -14.13 11.96
CA GLY A 213 16.83 -14.08 11.26
C GLY A 213 16.79 -13.19 10.03
N LEU A 214 15.69 -13.24 9.26
CA LEU A 214 15.51 -12.38 8.10
C LEU A 214 15.39 -10.90 8.49
N GLU A 215 14.68 -10.56 9.58
CA GLU A 215 14.59 -9.20 10.12
C GLU A 215 15.95 -8.68 10.61
N ALA A 216 16.73 -9.52 11.29
CA ALA A 216 18.08 -9.17 11.75
C ALA A 216 19.07 -8.97 10.58
N HIS A 217 18.85 -9.62 9.43
CA HIS A 217 19.67 -9.49 8.24
C HIS A 217 19.23 -8.34 7.31
N ALA A 218 18.02 -7.83 7.49
CA ALA A 218 17.52 -6.68 6.74
C ALA A 218 18.24 -5.40 7.17
N CYS A 219 18.24 -4.40 6.27
CA CYS A 219 18.69 -3.06 6.64
C CYS A 219 17.63 -2.31 7.46
N GLU A 220 18.05 -1.23 8.13
CA GLU A 220 17.19 -0.32 8.89
C GLU A 220 15.99 0.23 8.10
N CYS A 221 16.07 0.21 6.77
CA CYS A 221 15.00 0.64 5.88
C CYS A 221 13.69 -0.11 6.12
N TYR A 222 13.76 -1.39 6.50
CA TYR A 222 12.57 -2.16 6.87
C TYR A 222 11.88 -1.59 8.11
N ALA A 223 12.64 -1.32 9.17
CA ALA A 223 12.11 -0.77 10.41
C ALA A 223 11.50 0.62 10.21
N VAL A 224 12.13 1.48 9.39
CA VAL A 224 11.61 2.81 9.08
C VAL A 224 10.23 2.72 8.41
N ILE A 225 10.07 1.86 7.39
CA ILE A 225 8.80 1.67 6.69
C ILE A 225 7.75 1.05 7.63
N LYS A 226 8.11 0.03 8.40
CA LYS A 226 7.23 -0.64 9.38
C LYS A 226 6.69 0.35 10.42
N ASN A 227 7.57 1.23 10.93
CA ASN A 227 7.18 2.26 11.89
C ASN A 227 6.26 3.33 11.26
N ALA A 228 6.49 3.71 10.00
CA ALA A 228 5.60 4.64 9.29
C ALA A 228 4.19 4.05 9.10
N LEU A 229 4.09 2.77 8.77
CA LEU A 229 2.83 2.03 8.69
C LEU A 229 2.12 1.92 10.05
N SER A 230 2.87 1.66 11.13
CA SER A 230 2.31 1.58 12.48
C SER A 230 1.74 2.92 12.94
N ARG A 231 2.41 4.04 12.62
CA ARG A 231 1.89 5.40 12.89
C ARG A 231 0.60 5.67 12.13
N LEU A 232 0.52 5.30 10.85
CA LEU A 232 -0.70 5.46 10.06
C LEU A 232 -1.88 4.71 10.70
N ARG A 233 -1.66 3.49 11.20
CA ARG A 233 -2.70 2.70 11.90
C ARG A 233 -3.12 3.34 13.22
N SER A 234 -2.18 3.87 14.01
CA SER A 234 -2.46 4.59 15.25
C SER A 234 -3.27 5.85 15.01
N ASP A 235 -2.88 6.67 14.02
CA ASP A 235 -3.61 7.87 13.63
C ASP A 235 -5.05 7.55 13.18
N ALA A 236 -5.25 6.45 12.45
CA ALA A 236 -6.55 5.95 12.03
C ALA A 236 -7.45 5.60 13.24
N SER A 237 -6.90 4.92 14.25
CA SER A 237 -7.64 4.58 15.48
C SER A 237 -8.03 5.81 16.31
N HIS A 238 -7.17 6.83 16.35
CA HIS A 238 -7.46 8.09 17.03
C HIS A 238 -8.62 8.86 16.37
N LEU A 239 -8.71 8.84 15.03
CA LEU A 239 -9.81 9.51 14.32
C LEU A 239 -11.18 8.86 14.63
N GLN A 240 -11.23 7.56 14.82
CA GLN A 240 -12.45 6.86 15.24
C GLN A 240 -12.84 7.19 16.69
N GLY A 241 -11.87 7.35 17.60
CA GLY A 241 -12.10 7.68 19.01
C GLY A 241 -12.60 9.11 19.25
N LEU A 242 -12.20 10.07 18.39
CA LEU A 242 -12.60 11.48 18.54
C LEU A 242 -14.08 11.73 18.19
N GLU A 243 -14.73 10.87 17.41
CA GLU A 243 -16.14 10.99 17.04
C GLU A 243 -17.07 10.19 17.97
N SER A 244 -16.53 9.29 18.78
CA SER A 244 -17.29 8.56 19.80
C SER A 244 -17.44 9.35 21.12
N ASP A 245 -16.85 10.54 21.24
CA ASP A 245 -16.96 11.40 22.43
C ASP A 245 -18.13 12.37 22.31
N PRO A 246 -19.29 12.11 22.98
CA PRO A 246 -20.51 12.92 22.85
C PRO A 246 -20.36 14.35 23.34
N VAL A 247 -19.31 14.66 24.12
CA VAL A 247 -19.09 16.02 24.68
C VAL A 247 -18.56 17.00 23.61
N ARG A 248 -17.97 16.52 22.50
CA ARG A 248 -17.47 17.40 21.43
C ARG A 248 -18.49 17.69 20.32
N GLN A 249 -19.50 16.85 20.17
CA GLN A 249 -20.56 17.07 19.16
C GLN A 249 -21.38 18.33 19.45
N THR A 250 -21.63 18.65 20.72
CA THR A 250 -22.38 19.84 21.14
C THR A 250 -21.61 21.16 20.93
N SER A 251 -20.28 21.17 20.95
CA SER A 251 -19.49 22.38 20.75
C SER A 251 -19.30 22.79 19.28
N VAL A 252 -19.37 21.85 18.35
CA VAL A 252 -19.27 22.11 16.90
C VAL A 252 -20.60 22.64 16.34
N GLU A 253 -21.74 22.14 16.86
CA GLU A 253 -23.07 22.64 16.50
C GLU A 253 -23.33 24.04 17.06
N ALA A 254 -22.89 24.32 18.29
CA ALA A 254 -22.99 25.65 18.90
C ALA A 254 -22.16 26.73 18.16
N GLY A 255 -20.98 26.36 17.63
CA GLY A 255 -20.15 27.26 16.84
C GLY A 255 -20.69 27.57 15.44
N ARG A 256 -21.48 26.67 14.85
CA ARG A 256 -22.16 26.91 13.56
C ARG A 256 -23.40 27.78 13.68
N ALA A 257 -24.09 27.72 14.81
CA ALA A 257 -25.29 28.54 15.07
C ALA A 257 -24.94 30.01 15.37
N ALA A 258 -23.73 30.30 15.87
CA ALA A 258 -23.32 31.66 16.23
C ALA A 258 -22.83 32.51 15.04
N ASN A 259 -22.66 31.93 13.84
CA ASN A 259 -22.11 32.65 12.66
C ASN A 259 -23.17 32.91 11.55
N ILE A 260 -24.47 32.81 11.90
CA ILE A 260 -25.57 33.18 11.00
C ILE A 260 -26.40 34.23 11.72
N ASN A 261 -25.91 35.47 11.75
CA ASN A 261 -26.78 36.67 11.83
C ASN A 261 -26.05 37.87 11.21
N PRO A 262 -26.75 38.68 10.43
CA PRO A 262 -26.23 39.59 9.41
C PRO A 262 -25.48 40.80 9.94
#